data_a3a6ee85c199b99a026942863f635dbe
#
_entry.id   a3a6ee85c199b99a026942863f635dbe
#
_cell.length_a   1.000
_cell.length_b   1.000
_cell.length_c   1.000
_cell.angle_alpha   90.00
_cell.angle_beta   90.00
_cell.angle_gamma   90.00
#
_symmetry.space_group_name_H-M   'P 1'
#
loop_
_entity.id
_entity.type
_entity.pdbx_description
1 polymer ?
#
loop_
_entity_poly.entity_id
_entity_poly.type
_entity_poly.pdbx_seq_one_letter_code
_entity_poly.pdbx_strand_id
1 'polypeptide(L)'
;MNNNRNMKFIGAHVSAGGGVEFAPVNAHEIGANAFALFTKNQRQWVAKPLTQESISLFKENCGKYALDARYILPHDSYLINLGHPEEEGLEKSRTAFLDEMQRCEELDLKLLNFHPGSHLNKISVEACLDRIAESINIALGKTQGVTVVIENTAGQGSNVGNEFWHLKYIIDRVEDKSRVGVCLDTCHTYTAGYDIVNEYDKVFEDFDKTVGFGFLRAIHLNDSKKALGTRVD
;
A
#
# COMPACT_ATOMS: atom_id res chain seq x y z
N MET A 1 20.03 13.08 25.59
CA MET A 1 18.65 13.58 25.74
C MET A 1 17.94 13.33 24.42
N ASN A 2 16.98 12.40 24.38
CA ASN A 2 16.34 11.93 23.15
C ASN A 2 15.38 12.99 22.57
N ASN A 3 15.82 13.70 21.53
CA ASN A 3 15.00 14.62 20.76
C ASN A 3 14.12 13.91 19.68
N ASN A 4 13.83 12.64 19.86
CA ASN A 4 13.11 11.83 18.85
C ASN A 4 11.57 11.98 18.84
N ARG A 5 11.00 12.92 19.62
CA ARG A 5 9.51 13.03 19.72
C ARG A 5 8.84 13.80 18.58
N ASN A 6 9.59 14.39 17.63
CA ASN A 6 9.01 15.21 16.56
C ASN A 6 9.61 14.96 15.16
N MET A 7 10.35 13.88 14.94
CA MET A 7 10.86 13.62 13.60
C MET A 7 9.71 13.06 12.74
N LYS A 8 9.36 13.77 11.67
CA LYS A 8 8.46 13.29 10.64
C LYS A 8 9.26 12.49 9.60
N PHE A 9 8.70 11.37 9.15
CA PHE A 9 9.27 10.55 8.09
C PHE A 9 8.59 10.94 6.78
N ILE A 10 9.32 11.60 5.91
CA ILE A 10 8.82 12.20 4.67
C ILE A 10 9.74 11.81 3.52
N GLY A 11 9.15 11.49 2.39
CA GLY A 11 9.86 11.15 1.18
C GLY A 11 8.96 11.14 -0.04
N ALA A 12 9.44 10.51 -1.10
CA ALA A 12 8.71 10.39 -2.34
C ALA A 12 8.68 8.94 -2.83
N HIS A 13 7.86 8.67 -3.83
CA HIS A 13 7.94 7.45 -4.61
C HIS A 13 9.17 7.57 -5.53
N VAL A 14 10.25 6.86 -5.21
CA VAL A 14 11.52 6.96 -5.92
C VAL A 14 11.64 5.85 -6.98
N SER A 15 12.45 6.12 -7.99
CA SER A 15 12.74 5.13 -9.03
C SER A 15 13.58 3.97 -8.47
N ALA A 16 13.22 2.74 -8.86
CA ALA A 16 14.05 1.55 -8.74
C ALA A 16 14.60 1.11 -10.11
N GLY A 17 14.66 2.04 -11.06
CA GLY A 17 15.23 1.79 -12.39
C GLY A 17 16.69 1.36 -12.33
N GLY A 18 17.02 0.24 -12.98
CA GLY A 18 18.36 -0.36 -12.90
C GLY A 18 18.52 -1.41 -11.81
N GLY A 19 17.67 -1.42 -10.78
CA GLY A 19 17.68 -2.35 -9.66
C GLY A 19 17.13 -1.72 -8.38
N VAL A 20 16.55 -2.52 -7.49
CA VAL A 20 15.96 -2.03 -6.24
C VAL A 20 17.00 -1.35 -5.33
N GLU A 21 18.26 -1.75 -5.44
CA GLU A 21 19.41 -1.20 -4.69
C GLU A 21 19.66 0.29 -4.94
N PHE A 22 19.14 0.84 -6.04
CA PHE A 22 19.25 2.27 -6.33
C PHE A 22 18.17 3.10 -5.63
N ALA A 23 17.07 2.50 -5.22
CA ALA A 23 15.98 3.25 -4.57
C ALA A 23 16.42 3.96 -3.28
N PRO A 24 17.19 3.36 -2.34
CA PRO A 24 17.72 4.08 -1.17
C PRO A 24 18.66 5.23 -1.54
N VAL A 25 19.43 5.08 -2.62
CA VAL A 25 20.33 6.14 -3.14
C VAL A 25 19.50 7.32 -3.62
N ASN A 26 18.49 7.04 -4.47
CA ASN A 26 17.60 8.07 -5.01
C ASN A 26 16.81 8.79 -3.90
N ALA A 27 16.40 8.06 -2.86
CA ALA A 27 15.75 8.66 -1.69
C ALA A 27 16.70 9.63 -0.94
N HIS A 28 17.94 9.20 -0.74
CA HIS A 28 18.97 10.04 -0.09
C HIS A 28 19.27 11.31 -0.90
N GLU A 29 19.39 11.21 -2.22
CA GLU A 29 19.68 12.35 -3.11
C GLU A 29 18.64 13.48 -3.02
N ILE A 30 17.38 13.15 -2.76
CA ILE A 30 16.31 14.13 -2.54
C ILE A 30 16.16 14.57 -1.08
N GLY A 31 17.04 14.11 -0.18
CA GLY A 31 17.01 14.43 1.26
C GLY A 31 15.87 13.74 2.01
N ALA A 32 15.30 12.67 1.48
CA ALA A 32 14.21 11.91 2.11
C ALA A 32 14.73 11.04 3.26
N ASN A 33 13.89 10.85 4.30
CA ASN A 33 14.13 9.91 5.40
C ASN A 33 13.09 8.78 5.46
N ALA A 34 12.20 8.74 4.46
CA ALA A 34 11.25 7.69 4.12
C ALA A 34 11.10 7.65 2.60
N PHE A 35 10.61 6.57 2.03
CA PHE A 35 10.33 6.53 0.60
C PHE A 35 9.37 5.38 0.24
N ALA A 36 8.76 5.51 -0.93
CA ALA A 36 8.04 4.42 -1.60
C ALA A 36 8.79 3.97 -2.85
N LEU A 37 8.59 2.73 -3.26
CA LEU A 37 9.16 2.17 -4.47
C LEU A 37 8.28 1.05 -5.03
N PHE A 38 8.51 0.67 -6.29
CA PHE A 38 8.06 -0.63 -6.81
C PHE A 38 9.21 -1.63 -6.74
N THR A 39 8.98 -2.81 -6.19
CA THR A 39 10.02 -3.87 -6.09
C THR A 39 10.25 -4.58 -7.41
N LYS A 40 9.36 -4.37 -8.37
CA LYS A 40 9.42 -4.81 -9.78
C LYS A 40 8.66 -3.82 -10.67
N ASN A 41 8.69 -4.04 -11.98
CA ASN A 41 7.92 -3.20 -12.91
C ASN A 41 6.40 -3.34 -12.63
N GLN A 42 5.76 -2.25 -12.24
CA GLN A 42 4.34 -2.18 -11.86
C GLN A 42 3.35 -2.48 -13.00
N ARG A 43 3.84 -2.66 -14.22
CA ARG A 43 3.03 -3.01 -15.41
C ARG A 43 3.29 -4.43 -15.92
N GLN A 44 3.96 -5.25 -15.11
CA GLN A 44 4.28 -6.64 -15.45
C GLN A 44 3.81 -7.58 -14.36
N TRP A 45 3.21 -8.69 -14.74
CA TRP A 45 2.75 -9.74 -13.84
C TRP A 45 3.91 -10.50 -13.20
N VAL A 46 4.94 -10.73 -13.95
CA VAL A 46 6.10 -11.56 -13.56
C VAL A 46 7.37 -10.76 -13.71
N ALA A 47 8.27 -10.86 -12.76
CA ALA A 47 9.62 -10.33 -12.84
C ALA A 47 10.64 -11.41 -12.49
N LYS A 48 11.89 -11.18 -12.85
CA LYS A 48 12.99 -12.05 -12.42
C LYS A 48 13.12 -11.98 -10.88
N PRO A 49 13.50 -13.07 -10.21
CA PRO A 49 13.86 -13.02 -8.81
C PRO A 49 14.91 -11.95 -8.52
N LEU A 50 14.89 -11.40 -7.33
CA LEU A 50 15.95 -10.52 -6.85
C LEU A 50 17.25 -11.34 -6.73
N THR A 51 18.37 -10.76 -7.13
CA THR A 51 19.67 -11.41 -6.93
C THR A 51 20.16 -11.14 -5.50
N GLN A 52 20.96 -12.06 -4.95
CA GLN A 52 21.55 -11.86 -3.62
C GLN A 52 22.42 -10.61 -3.55
N GLU A 53 23.08 -10.25 -4.65
CA GLU A 53 23.85 -9.01 -4.77
C GLU A 53 22.95 -7.78 -4.64
N SER A 54 21.83 -7.73 -5.39
CA SER A 54 20.87 -6.63 -5.34
C SER A 54 20.24 -6.49 -3.94
N ILE A 55 19.86 -7.60 -3.30
CA ILE A 55 19.33 -7.63 -1.93
C ILE A 55 20.36 -7.08 -0.93
N SER A 56 21.61 -7.53 -1.03
CA SER A 56 22.69 -7.09 -0.13
C SER A 56 22.98 -5.60 -0.28
N LEU A 57 23.08 -5.13 -1.53
CA LEU A 57 23.31 -3.71 -1.84
C LEU A 57 22.16 -2.82 -1.39
N PHE A 58 20.90 -3.27 -1.55
CA PHE A 58 19.74 -2.55 -1.04
C PHE A 58 19.84 -2.32 0.47
N LYS A 59 20.12 -3.39 1.24
CA LYS A 59 20.24 -3.33 2.70
C LYS A 59 21.45 -2.47 3.14
N GLU A 60 22.58 -2.60 2.44
CA GLU A 60 23.77 -1.79 2.68
C GLU A 60 23.47 -0.30 2.46
N ASN A 61 22.82 0.05 1.34
CA ASN A 61 22.45 1.43 1.03
C ASN A 61 21.44 1.99 2.05
N CYS A 62 20.46 1.21 2.48
CA CYS A 62 19.56 1.61 3.58
C CYS A 62 20.35 1.93 4.87
N GLY A 63 21.28 1.06 5.26
CA GLY A 63 22.13 1.29 6.42
C GLY A 63 23.03 2.51 6.27
N LYS A 64 23.67 2.66 5.11
CA LYS A 64 24.57 3.79 4.80
C LYS A 64 23.87 5.15 4.91
N TYR A 65 22.62 5.23 4.48
CA TYR A 65 21.84 6.47 4.46
C TYR A 65 20.87 6.60 5.65
N ALA A 66 20.97 5.70 6.63
CA ALA A 66 20.12 5.67 7.83
C ALA A 66 18.59 5.64 7.50
N LEU A 67 18.22 4.93 6.45
CA LEU A 67 16.84 4.71 6.02
C LEU A 67 16.29 3.47 6.73
N ASP A 68 15.31 3.67 7.60
CA ASP A 68 14.72 2.59 8.39
C ASP A 68 13.62 1.88 7.60
N ALA A 69 13.71 0.56 7.49
CA ALA A 69 12.74 -0.28 6.77
C ALA A 69 11.28 -0.10 7.23
N ARG A 70 11.06 0.39 8.46
CA ARG A 70 9.71 0.71 8.98
C ARG A 70 9.05 1.87 8.27
N TYR A 71 9.82 2.72 7.59
CA TYR A 71 9.36 3.93 6.89
C TYR A 71 9.59 3.83 5.38
N ILE A 72 9.80 2.63 4.88
CA ILE A 72 9.85 2.34 3.44
C ILE A 72 8.53 1.65 3.10
N LEU A 73 7.80 2.21 2.13
CA LEU A 73 6.46 1.76 1.74
C LEU A 73 6.47 1.28 0.28
N PRO A 74 6.86 0.02 0.01
CA PRO A 74 6.69 -0.55 -1.33
C PRO A 74 5.23 -0.53 -1.76
N HIS A 75 5.00 -0.33 -3.05
CA HIS A 75 3.69 -0.46 -3.67
C HIS A 75 3.66 -1.67 -4.59
N ASP A 76 2.56 -2.40 -4.60
CA ASP A 76 2.37 -3.53 -5.51
C ASP A 76 2.10 -3.09 -6.95
N SER A 77 2.00 -4.05 -7.86
CA SER A 77 1.65 -3.81 -9.26
C SER A 77 0.20 -3.38 -9.42
N TYR A 78 -0.07 -2.33 -10.18
CA TYR A 78 -1.42 -1.88 -10.55
C TYR A 78 -2.27 -2.91 -11.30
N LEU A 79 -1.67 -4.02 -11.75
CA LEU A 79 -2.39 -5.11 -12.40
C LEU A 79 -3.12 -6.01 -11.41
N ILE A 80 -2.75 -5.99 -10.14
CA ILE A 80 -3.27 -6.86 -9.09
C ILE A 80 -4.68 -6.42 -8.70
N ASN A 81 -5.61 -7.37 -8.71
CA ASN A 81 -6.99 -7.18 -8.23
C ASN A 81 -7.34 -8.36 -7.30
N LEU A 82 -7.15 -8.16 -6.00
CA LEU A 82 -7.40 -9.21 -5.00
C LEU A 82 -8.90 -9.52 -4.80
N GLY A 83 -9.78 -8.68 -5.35
CA GLY A 83 -11.22 -8.88 -5.37
C GLY A 83 -11.77 -9.34 -6.72
N HIS A 84 -10.92 -9.83 -7.63
CA HIS A 84 -11.33 -10.19 -8.99
C HIS A 84 -12.49 -11.17 -9.01
N PRO A 85 -13.58 -10.92 -9.81
CA PRO A 85 -14.78 -11.76 -9.80
C PRO A 85 -14.60 -13.15 -10.43
N GLU A 86 -13.63 -13.28 -11.34
CA GLU A 86 -13.33 -14.54 -12.03
C GLU A 86 -12.13 -15.24 -11.39
N GLU A 87 -12.23 -16.55 -11.21
CA GLU A 87 -11.23 -17.35 -10.50
C GLU A 87 -9.85 -17.27 -11.11
N GLU A 88 -9.73 -17.35 -12.44
CA GLU A 88 -8.45 -17.24 -13.14
C GLU A 88 -7.75 -15.89 -12.86
N GLY A 89 -8.51 -14.79 -12.92
CA GLY A 89 -8.01 -13.45 -12.62
C GLY A 89 -7.63 -13.27 -11.15
N LEU A 90 -8.39 -13.90 -10.25
CA LEU A 90 -8.16 -13.88 -8.82
C LEU A 90 -6.87 -14.64 -8.46
N GLU A 91 -6.70 -15.87 -8.95
CA GLU A 91 -5.49 -16.67 -8.68
C GLU A 91 -4.23 -16.05 -9.29
N LYS A 92 -4.34 -15.44 -10.45
CA LYS A 92 -3.24 -14.67 -11.04
C LYS A 92 -2.85 -13.48 -10.17
N SER A 93 -3.83 -12.76 -9.63
CA SER A 93 -3.61 -11.63 -8.72
C SER A 93 -3.01 -12.09 -7.39
N ARG A 94 -3.53 -13.17 -6.80
CA ARG A 94 -3.00 -13.79 -5.57
C ARG A 94 -1.55 -14.23 -5.72
N THR A 95 -1.21 -14.85 -6.85
CA THR A 95 0.17 -15.27 -7.16
C THR A 95 1.11 -14.07 -7.26
N ALA A 96 0.68 -13.02 -7.96
CA ALA A 96 1.48 -11.81 -8.13
C ALA A 96 1.64 -11.05 -6.82
N PHE A 97 0.60 -10.98 -5.99
CA PHE A 97 0.65 -10.34 -4.68
C PHE A 97 1.56 -11.08 -3.70
N LEU A 98 1.52 -12.41 -3.72
CA LEU A 98 2.43 -13.22 -2.91
C LEU A 98 3.90 -12.99 -3.32
N ASP A 99 4.21 -12.89 -4.62
CA ASP A 99 5.55 -12.54 -5.10
C ASP A 99 5.99 -11.15 -4.58
N GLU A 100 5.11 -10.15 -4.56
CA GLU A 100 5.41 -8.82 -3.98
C GLU A 100 5.70 -8.91 -2.48
N MET A 101 4.92 -9.68 -1.74
CA MET A 101 5.14 -9.91 -0.30
C MET A 101 6.50 -10.58 -0.03
N GLN A 102 6.85 -11.61 -0.81
CA GLN A 102 8.13 -12.32 -0.70
C GLN A 102 9.32 -11.43 -1.03
N ARG A 103 9.21 -10.57 -2.04
CA ARG A 103 10.22 -9.55 -2.35
C ARG A 103 10.44 -8.59 -1.20
N CYS A 104 9.36 -8.19 -0.52
CA CYS A 104 9.48 -7.36 0.69
C CYS A 104 10.20 -8.10 1.82
N GLU A 105 9.94 -9.40 2.02
CA GLU A 105 10.68 -10.23 2.99
C GLU A 105 12.18 -10.31 2.66
N GLU A 106 12.52 -10.58 1.40
CA GLU A 106 13.92 -10.68 0.95
C GLU A 106 14.69 -9.37 1.20
N LEU A 107 14.04 -8.24 0.98
CA LEU A 107 14.58 -6.90 1.21
C LEU A 107 14.52 -6.44 2.69
N ASP A 108 13.95 -7.28 3.59
CA ASP A 108 13.69 -6.96 5.00
C ASP A 108 12.75 -5.75 5.20
N LEU A 109 11.90 -5.47 4.22
CA LEU A 109 10.88 -4.41 4.30
C LEU A 109 9.72 -4.85 5.19
N LYS A 110 9.07 -3.90 5.85
CA LYS A 110 8.06 -4.18 6.87
C LYS A 110 6.62 -3.95 6.41
N LEU A 111 6.47 -3.28 5.28
CA LEU A 111 5.19 -2.86 4.72
C LEU A 111 5.08 -3.28 3.25
N LEU A 112 3.86 -3.49 2.77
CA LEU A 112 3.51 -3.54 1.35
C LEU A 112 2.18 -2.83 1.15
N ASN A 113 2.19 -1.72 0.43
CA ASN A 113 1.01 -0.94 0.06
C ASN A 113 0.36 -1.48 -1.21
N PHE A 114 -0.96 -1.47 -1.27
CA PHE A 114 -1.70 -1.95 -2.43
C PHE A 114 -3.10 -1.35 -2.51
N HIS A 115 -3.61 -1.19 -3.74
CA HIS A 115 -5.02 -0.90 -3.97
C HIS A 115 -5.84 -2.18 -3.79
N PRO A 116 -6.96 -2.17 -3.03
CA PRO A 116 -7.65 -3.41 -2.65
C PRO A 116 -8.18 -4.18 -3.85
N GLY A 117 -8.70 -3.49 -4.88
CA GLY A 117 -9.18 -4.13 -6.09
C GLY A 117 -10.52 -3.59 -6.59
N SER A 118 -11.19 -4.38 -7.41
CA SER A 118 -12.38 -3.97 -8.16
C SER A 118 -13.33 -5.13 -8.37
N HIS A 119 -14.63 -4.89 -8.20
CA HIS A 119 -15.70 -5.88 -8.44
C HIS A 119 -16.07 -6.02 -9.93
N LEU A 120 -15.50 -5.21 -10.81
CA LEU A 120 -15.72 -5.21 -12.27
C LEU A 120 -17.20 -5.21 -12.69
N ASN A 121 -18.11 -4.75 -11.82
CA ASN A 121 -19.58 -4.81 -11.98
C ASN A 121 -20.13 -6.23 -12.21
N LYS A 122 -19.41 -7.28 -11.75
CA LYS A 122 -19.79 -8.68 -11.92
C LYS A 122 -20.21 -9.36 -10.62
N ILE A 123 -19.77 -8.84 -9.48
CA ILE A 123 -20.13 -9.30 -8.12
C ILE A 123 -20.52 -8.11 -7.26
N SER A 124 -21.12 -8.36 -6.08
CA SER A 124 -21.39 -7.28 -5.13
C SER A 124 -20.13 -6.70 -4.53
N VAL A 125 -20.22 -5.51 -3.94
CA VAL A 125 -19.11 -4.88 -3.22
C VAL A 125 -18.65 -5.79 -2.07
N GLU A 126 -19.56 -6.32 -1.28
CA GLU A 126 -19.26 -7.20 -0.15
C GLU A 126 -18.55 -8.48 -0.59
N ALA A 127 -19.01 -9.12 -1.67
CA ALA A 127 -18.35 -10.30 -2.22
C ALA A 127 -16.94 -9.99 -2.74
N CYS A 128 -16.70 -8.78 -3.26
CA CYS A 128 -15.36 -8.32 -3.63
C CYS A 128 -14.48 -8.14 -2.38
N LEU A 129 -15.01 -7.48 -1.34
CA LEU A 129 -14.29 -7.27 -0.08
C LEU A 129 -13.96 -8.58 0.63
N ASP A 130 -14.85 -9.58 0.59
CA ASP A 130 -14.60 -10.93 1.11
C ASP A 130 -13.43 -11.60 0.40
N ARG A 131 -13.39 -11.55 -0.93
CA ARG A 131 -12.28 -12.09 -1.75
C ARG A 131 -10.95 -11.41 -1.45
N ILE A 132 -10.96 -10.08 -1.24
CA ILE A 132 -9.78 -9.32 -0.86
C ILE A 132 -9.25 -9.80 0.50
N ALA A 133 -10.12 -9.90 1.50
CA ALA A 133 -9.73 -10.38 2.84
C ALA A 133 -9.18 -11.82 2.80
N GLU A 134 -9.81 -12.72 2.05
CA GLU A 134 -9.34 -14.08 1.84
C GLU A 134 -7.95 -14.10 1.18
N SER A 135 -7.75 -13.29 0.13
CA SER A 135 -6.47 -13.19 -0.59
C SER A 135 -5.35 -12.66 0.32
N ILE A 136 -5.66 -11.71 1.20
CA ILE A 136 -4.74 -11.22 2.24
C ILE A 136 -4.39 -12.36 3.21
N ASN A 137 -5.38 -13.09 3.74
CA ASN A 137 -5.15 -14.20 4.67
C ASN A 137 -4.25 -15.28 4.04
N ILE A 138 -4.47 -15.62 2.77
CA ILE A 138 -3.63 -16.59 2.03
C ILE A 138 -2.17 -16.08 1.94
N ALA A 139 -1.97 -14.81 1.62
CA ALA A 139 -0.62 -14.22 1.51
C ALA A 139 0.07 -14.14 2.88
N LEU A 140 -0.64 -13.70 3.93
CA LEU A 140 -0.12 -13.62 5.29
C LEU A 140 0.23 -15.01 5.85
N GLY A 141 -0.53 -16.04 5.50
CA GLY A 141 -0.24 -17.43 5.89
C GLY A 141 1.02 -18.03 5.23
N LYS A 142 1.50 -17.41 4.15
CA LYS A 142 2.69 -17.86 3.39
C LYS A 142 3.92 -16.96 3.57
N THR A 143 3.80 -15.88 4.34
CA THR A 143 4.85 -14.87 4.53
C THR A 143 4.97 -14.46 5.98
N GLN A 144 6.08 -13.81 6.35
CA GLN A 144 6.33 -13.34 7.71
C GLN A 144 6.89 -11.90 7.70
N GLY A 145 6.69 -11.17 8.79
CA GLY A 145 7.36 -9.89 9.05
C GLY A 145 6.92 -8.71 8.19
N VAL A 146 6.09 -8.92 7.16
CA VAL A 146 5.54 -7.87 6.30
C VAL A 146 4.09 -7.61 6.65
N THR A 147 3.71 -6.37 6.84
CA THR A 147 2.34 -5.90 7.05
C THR A 147 1.76 -5.45 5.72
N VAL A 148 0.60 -5.96 5.34
CA VAL A 148 -0.16 -5.46 4.20
C VAL A 148 -0.82 -4.14 4.56
N VAL A 149 -0.70 -3.15 3.69
CA VAL A 149 -1.22 -1.80 3.90
C VAL A 149 -2.23 -1.50 2.80
N ILE A 150 -3.51 -1.47 3.17
CA ILE A 150 -4.61 -1.25 2.24
C ILE A 150 -4.70 0.25 1.96
N GLU A 151 -4.51 0.66 0.73
CA GLU A 151 -4.70 2.05 0.34
C GLU A 151 -6.19 2.33 0.06
N ASN A 152 -6.71 3.43 0.59
CA ASN A 152 -8.01 3.91 0.13
C ASN A 152 -7.92 4.37 -1.33
N THR A 153 -9.02 4.29 -2.07
CA THR A 153 -9.08 4.64 -3.49
C THR A 153 -10.07 5.76 -3.75
N ALA A 154 -9.98 6.38 -4.92
CA ALA A 154 -10.97 7.35 -5.40
C ALA A 154 -12.35 6.71 -5.67
N GLY A 155 -12.43 5.40 -5.85
CA GLY A 155 -13.63 4.71 -6.29
C GLY A 155 -13.89 4.83 -7.79
N GLN A 156 -12.84 4.99 -8.59
CA GLN A 156 -12.94 5.08 -10.05
C GLN A 156 -13.48 3.77 -10.62
N GLY A 157 -14.48 3.88 -11.49
CA GLY A 157 -15.12 2.73 -12.13
C GLY A 157 -15.82 1.83 -11.12
N SER A 158 -15.24 0.67 -10.86
CA SER A 158 -15.73 -0.35 -9.93
C SER A 158 -14.71 -0.69 -8.82
N ASN A 159 -13.74 0.20 -8.59
CA ASN A 159 -12.76 0.04 -7.52
C ASN A 159 -13.43 0.18 -6.15
N VAL A 160 -13.07 -0.70 -5.23
CA VAL A 160 -13.46 -0.64 -3.82
C VAL A 160 -12.37 0.03 -2.98
N GLY A 161 -12.69 0.40 -1.73
CA GLY A 161 -11.76 1.09 -0.84
C GLY A 161 -11.97 2.61 -0.79
N ASN A 162 -12.93 3.14 -1.56
CA ASN A 162 -13.29 4.55 -1.57
C ASN A 162 -14.15 5.00 -0.37
N GLU A 163 -14.69 4.07 0.39
CA GLU A 163 -15.42 4.34 1.62
C GLU A 163 -14.69 3.70 2.80
N PHE A 164 -14.58 4.40 3.92
CA PHE A 164 -13.83 3.92 5.09
C PHE A 164 -14.36 2.59 5.63
N TRP A 165 -15.67 2.33 5.49
CA TRP A 165 -16.23 1.05 5.89
C TRP A 165 -15.73 -0.13 5.04
N HIS A 166 -15.32 0.09 3.77
CA HIS A 166 -14.69 -0.95 2.94
C HIS A 166 -13.39 -1.43 3.59
N LEU A 167 -12.55 -0.47 4.04
CA LEU A 167 -11.28 -0.78 4.71
C LEU A 167 -11.52 -1.54 6.00
N LYS A 168 -12.47 -1.07 6.80
CA LYS A 168 -12.86 -1.73 8.06
C LYS A 168 -13.38 -3.14 7.82
N TYR A 169 -14.23 -3.32 6.82
CA TYR A 169 -14.81 -4.61 6.45
C TYR A 169 -13.72 -5.63 6.11
N ILE A 170 -12.71 -5.24 5.33
CA ILE A 170 -11.57 -6.09 4.99
C ILE A 170 -10.76 -6.39 6.27
N ILE A 171 -10.40 -5.37 7.04
CA ILE A 171 -9.62 -5.53 8.27
C ILE A 171 -10.30 -6.52 9.23
N ASP A 172 -11.62 -6.43 9.41
CA ASP A 172 -12.36 -7.30 10.32
C ASP A 172 -12.28 -8.79 9.94
N ARG A 173 -12.06 -9.09 8.66
CA ARG A 173 -11.95 -10.44 8.10
C ARG A 173 -10.52 -10.94 7.93
N VAL A 174 -9.53 -10.07 8.05
CA VAL A 174 -8.12 -10.49 8.12
C VAL A 174 -7.90 -11.18 9.47
N GLU A 175 -7.31 -12.38 9.48
CA GLU A 175 -7.08 -13.17 10.68
C GLU A 175 -6.00 -12.56 11.58
N ASP A 176 -4.84 -12.24 11.01
CA ASP A 176 -3.74 -11.60 11.75
C ASP A 176 -3.85 -10.07 11.67
N LYS A 177 -4.55 -9.49 12.68
CA LYS A 177 -4.73 -8.04 12.81
C LYS A 177 -3.43 -7.26 13.02
N SER A 178 -2.38 -7.93 13.46
CA SER A 178 -1.08 -7.28 13.69
C SER A 178 -0.34 -6.98 12.39
N ARG A 179 -0.71 -7.69 11.31
CA ARG A 179 -0.09 -7.58 9.99
C ARG A 179 -0.99 -6.97 8.93
N VAL A 180 -1.96 -6.16 9.33
CA VAL A 180 -2.78 -5.35 8.43
C VAL A 180 -2.80 -3.89 8.88
N GLY A 181 -2.83 -2.98 7.93
CA GLY A 181 -2.92 -1.55 8.16
C GLY A 181 -3.52 -0.82 6.97
N VAL A 182 -3.54 0.50 7.04
CA VAL A 182 -4.12 1.39 6.03
C VAL A 182 -3.12 2.45 5.63
N CYS A 183 -3.07 2.78 4.35
CA CYS A 183 -2.52 4.01 3.81
C CYS A 183 -3.67 4.93 3.41
N LEU A 184 -3.65 6.18 3.88
CA LEU A 184 -4.57 7.21 3.44
C LEU A 184 -3.91 8.03 2.33
N ASP A 185 -4.47 7.96 1.12
CA ASP A 185 -4.11 8.87 0.04
C ASP A 185 -5.05 10.08 0.06
N THR A 186 -4.48 11.29 0.14
CA THR A 186 -5.27 12.53 0.27
C THR A 186 -6.01 12.90 -1.01
N CYS A 187 -5.45 12.58 -2.19
CA CYS A 187 -6.14 12.74 -3.47
C CYS A 187 -7.34 11.79 -3.56
N HIS A 188 -7.12 10.51 -3.25
CA HIS A 188 -8.20 9.51 -3.24
C HIS A 188 -9.30 9.86 -2.22
N THR A 189 -8.92 10.29 -1.01
CA THR A 189 -9.85 10.72 0.02
C THR A 189 -10.74 11.84 -0.47
N TYR A 190 -10.15 12.88 -1.08
CA TYR A 190 -10.87 14.03 -1.61
C TYR A 190 -11.78 13.65 -2.77
N THR A 191 -11.27 12.90 -3.73
CA THR A 191 -12.04 12.49 -4.91
C THR A 191 -13.10 11.44 -4.61
N ALA A 192 -12.94 10.66 -3.53
CA ALA A 192 -13.99 9.78 -3.00
C ALA A 192 -15.16 10.53 -2.36
N GLY A 193 -14.97 11.81 -1.99
CA GLY A 193 -16.04 12.65 -1.45
C GLY A 193 -15.84 13.10 0.01
N TYR A 194 -14.70 12.79 0.62
CA TYR A 194 -14.34 13.29 1.94
C TYR A 194 -13.62 14.63 1.80
N ASP A 195 -14.26 15.72 2.21
CA ASP A 195 -13.72 17.08 2.07
C ASP A 195 -12.61 17.37 3.08
N ILE A 196 -11.45 16.78 2.84
CA ILE A 196 -10.25 16.93 3.67
C ILE A 196 -9.72 18.39 3.68
N VAL A 197 -10.17 19.23 2.76
CA VAL A 197 -9.75 20.63 2.67
C VAL A 197 -10.55 21.52 3.63
N ASN A 198 -11.88 21.38 3.65
CA ASN A 198 -12.75 22.24 4.44
C ASN A 198 -13.28 21.57 5.72
N GLU A 199 -13.30 20.23 5.77
CA GLU A 199 -13.82 19.42 6.89
C GLU A 199 -12.75 18.47 7.46
N TYR A 200 -11.49 18.91 7.54
CA TYR A 200 -10.35 18.09 7.94
C TYR A 200 -10.60 17.28 9.21
N ASP A 201 -10.98 17.95 10.30
CA ASP A 201 -11.18 17.29 11.60
C ASP A 201 -12.30 16.22 11.52
N LYS A 202 -13.39 16.53 10.83
CA LYS A 202 -14.51 15.60 10.65
C LYS A 202 -14.09 14.36 9.85
N VAL A 203 -13.33 14.54 8.75
CA VAL A 203 -12.85 13.41 7.95
C VAL A 203 -11.97 12.47 8.76
N PHE A 204 -11.04 13.02 9.56
CA PHE A 204 -10.18 12.20 10.41
C PHE A 204 -10.91 11.60 11.61
N GLU A 205 -11.93 12.29 12.18
CA GLU A 205 -12.82 11.69 13.18
C GLU A 205 -13.62 10.52 12.60
N ASP A 206 -14.17 10.66 11.39
CA ASP A 206 -14.91 9.61 10.71
C ASP A 206 -14.00 8.41 10.39
N PHE A 207 -12.75 8.68 9.98
CA PHE A 207 -11.74 7.63 9.79
C PHE A 207 -11.46 6.90 11.12
N ASP A 208 -11.21 7.63 12.19
CA ASP A 208 -10.90 7.03 13.50
C ASP A 208 -12.06 6.21 14.05
N LYS A 209 -13.30 6.73 13.95
CA LYS A 209 -14.50 6.03 14.38
C LYS A 209 -14.78 4.76 13.58
N THR A 210 -14.45 4.76 12.28
CA THR A 210 -14.77 3.65 11.37
C THR A 210 -13.64 2.63 11.32
N VAL A 211 -12.42 3.08 11.06
CA VAL A 211 -11.23 2.22 10.85
C VAL A 211 -10.37 2.14 12.11
N GLY A 212 -10.12 3.29 12.72
CA GLY A 212 -9.23 3.47 13.88
C GLY A 212 -7.81 3.86 13.48
N PHE A 213 -7.26 4.90 14.10
CA PHE A 213 -5.87 5.33 13.88
C PHE A 213 -4.84 4.26 14.24
N GLY A 214 -5.21 3.26 15.06
CA GLY A 214 -4.34 2.12 15.33
C GLY A 214 -3.95 1.31 14.08
N PHE A 215 -4.73 1.41 13.00
CA PHE A 215 -4.44 0.76 11.71
C PHE A 215 -3.74 1.67 10.71
N LEU A 216 -3.67 2.99 10.92
CA LEU A 216 -2.99 3.90 10.01
C LEU A 216 -1.47 3.67 10.04
N ARG A 217 -0.88 3.35 8.90
CA ARG A 217 0.56 3.07 8.76
C ARG A 217 1.27 4.11 7.92
N ALA A 218 0.58 4.70 6.95
CA ALA A 218 1.16 5.65 6.03
C ALA A 218 0.13 6.64 5.51
N ILE A 219 0.62 7.73 4.94
CA ILE A 219 -0.19 8.70 4.19
C ILE A 219 0.54 8.96 2.87
N HIS A 220 -0.17 8.81 1.76
CA HIS A 220 0.23 9.38 0.48
C HIS A 220 -0.31 10.81 0.43
N LEU A 221 0.59 11.78 0.55
CA LEU A 221 0.24 13.19 0.54
C LEU A 221 0.26 13.71 -0.90
N ASN A 222 -0.83 13.51 -1.60
CA ASN A 222 -1.02 13.89 -3.00
C ASN A 222 -2.01 15.05 -3.12
N ASP A 223 -1.72 15.95 -4.06
CA ASP A 223 -2.69 16.98 -4.49
C ASP A 223 -3.65 16.38 -5.52
N SER A 224 -4.86 16.95 -5.64
CA SER A 224 -5.87 16.50 -6.58
C SER A 224 -6.09 17.52 -7.72
N LYS A 225 -6.03 17.03 -8.95
CA LYS A 225 -6.45 17.79 -10.14
C LYS A 225 -7.96 17.76 -10.36
N LYS A 226 -8.68 16.96 -9.60
CA LYS A 226 -10.11 16.71 -9.76
C LYS A 226 -10.89 17.31 -8.61
N ALA A 227 -12.16 17.60 -8.85
CA ALA A 227 -13.04 18.15 -7.83
C ALA A 227 -13.46 17.07 -6.80
N LEU A 228 -13.92 17.54 -5.65
CA LEU A 228 -14.49 16.72 -4.59
C LEU A 228 -15.56 15.75 -5.12
N GLY A 229 -15.45 14.48 -4.76
CA GLY A 229 -16.46 13.47 -5.05
C GLY A 229 -16.57 13.02 -6.50
N THR A 230 -15.61 13.39 -7.35
CA THR A 230 -15.62 13.00 -8.79
C THR A 230 -15.37 11.52 -9.04
N ARG A 231 -14.81 10.82 -8.06
CA ARG A 231 -14.37 9.41 -8.16
C ARG A 231 -13.41 9.16 -9.33
N VAL A 232 -12.45 10.06 -9.48
CA VAL A 232 -11.41 9.99 -10.51
C VAL A 232 -10.07 10.25 -9.85
N ASP A 233 -9.13 9.36 -10.11
CA ASP A 233 -7.73 9.47 -9.74
C ASP A 233 -6.93 10.12 -10.88
#